data_53073fbf02ee32e200fcfec8bb68c857
#
_entry.id   53073fbf02ee32e200fcfec8bb68c857
#
_cell.length_a   1.000
_cell.length_b   1.000
_cell.length_c   1.000
_cell.angle_alpha   90.00
_cell.angle_beta   90.00
_cell.angle_gamma   90.00
#
_symmetry.space_group_name_H-M   'P 1'
#
loop_
_entity.id
_entity.type
_entity.pdbx_description
1 polymer ?
#
loop_
_entity_poly.entity_id
_entity_poly.type
_entity_poly.pdbx_seq_one_letter_code
_entity_poly.pdbx_strand_id
1 'polypeptide(L)'
;MPSRQLRCSTYDHTERRPAARLPQTVIAMQPIQLFDPESSTFTYLLVDPHSGEAVIIDPVDHQLERDLAALREQNARLLWTIETHAHADHITSAAQLIEHTGAQAATPAGCGIQPAARQLQDGDVINFGDETLTAIHTPGHTAGSMSFLWRDHVFTGDTLLIDGCGRTDFQSGSADALYTSITERLFTLPPETTVWPGHDYKGRTKSTIGHERTHNSRLAHRSRADFIALMDALHLPKPRRIDEAVPANLQLGVQHHAGADDSDAPRVAAGYAGDVTPELAWRWWQSGKGVVVDIRTNAEREWVGFVPDAPAVAWKQWPGMAMNPDFDVQIQALSAAHGGKPLLMLCRSGVRSIASAKRATELGLTAYNILEGFEGDPDSAAHRSTRGGWRHRGLPWRQN
;
A
#
# COMPACT_ATOMS: atom_id res chain seq x y z
N MET A 1 -37.91 97.01 -15.60
CA MET A 1 -36.74 96.47 -15.01
C MET A 1 -37.03 95.06 -14.56
N PRO A 2 -36.31 94.03 -15.05
CA PRO A 2 -36.78 92.67 -15.06
C PRO A 2 -36.34 91.88 -13.76
N SER A 3 -37.26 91.07 -13.31
CA SER A 3 -37.14 90.11 -12.27
C SER A 3 -36.35 88.87 -12.69
N ARG A 4 -35.35 88.50 -11.92
CA ARG A 4 -34.64 87.22 -12.13
C ARG A 4 -35.33 86.06 -11.40
N GLN A 5 -35.79 85.08 -12.18
CA GLN A 5 -36.26 83.80 -11.65
C GLN A 5 -35.06 82.91 -11.28
N LEU A 6 -35.04 82.43 -10.04
CA LEU A 6 -34.15 81.34 -9.57
C LEU A 6 -34.75 79.99 -9.94
N ARG A 7 -34.02 79.16 -10.68
CA ARG A 7 -34.35 77.77 -10.94
C ARG A 7 -33.86 76.93 -9.80
N CYS A 8 -34.74 76.22 -9.14
CA CYS A 8 -34.42 75.21 -8.19
C CYS A 8 -34.10 73.91 -8.94
N SER A 9 -32.86 73.37 -8.77
CA SER A 9 -32.46 72.09 -9.28
C SER A 9 -32.67 71.04 -8.20
N THR A 10 -33.61 70.15 -8.40
CA THR A 10 -33.83 68.98 -7.56
C THR A 10 -32.85 67.87 -7.99
N TYR A 11 -31.85 67.55 -7.18
CA TYR A 11 -31.04 66.37 -7.35
C TYR A 11 -31.80 65.17 -6.77
N ASP A 12 -32.17 64.25 -7.64
CA ASP A 12 -32.75 62.94 -7.29
C ASP A 12 -31.61 61.96 -6.99
N HIS A 13 -31.35 61.67 -5.74
CA HIS A 13 -30.46 60.63 -5.27
C HIS A 13 -31.23 59.31 -5.15
N THR A 14 -31.40 58.60 -6.26
CA THR A 14 -31.75 57.17 -6.20
C THR A 14 -30.53 56.37 -5.76
N GLU A 15 -30.37 56.12 -4.46
CA GLU A 15 -29.45 55.16 -3.91
C GLU A 15 -29.81 53.77 -4.43
N ARG A 16 -29.01 53.25 -5.35
CA ARG A 16 -29.05 51.83 -5.69
C ARG A 16 -28.56 51.02 -4.49
N ARG A 17 -29.48 50.35 -3.80
CA ARG A 17 -29.12 49.29 -2.84
C ARG A 17 -28.29 48.24 -3.55
N PRO A 18 -27.14 47.80 -2.96
CA PRO A 18 -26.40 46.66 -3.51
C PRO A 18 -27.30 45.43 -3.47
N ALA A 19 -27.38 44.75 -4.65
CA ALA A 19 -28.11 43.50 -4.73
C ALA A 19 -27.56 42.51 -3.69
N ALA A 20 -28.44 42.02 -2.84
CA ALA A 20 -28.10 40.97 -1.90
C ALA A 20 -27.60 39.77 -2.68
N ARG A 21 -26.34 39.38 -2.44
CA ARG A 21 -25.83 38.10 -2.95
C ARG A 21 -26.74 37.02 -2.37
N LEU A 22 -27.43 36.29 -3.23
CA LEU A 22 -28.12 35.07 -2.85
C LEU A 22 -27.09 34.16 -2.15
N PRO A 23 -27.44 33.47 -1.04
CA PRO A 23 -26.55 32.52 -0.41
C PRO A 23 -26.17 31.48 -1.48
N GLN A 24 -24.88 31.38 -1.81
CA GLN A 24 -24.37 30.26 -2.59
C GLN A 24 -24.74 29.02 -1.81
N THR A 25 -25.59 28.19 -2.39
CA THR A 25 -25.86 26.87 -1.85
C THR A 25 -24.51 26.15 -1.80
N VAL A 26 -23.95 25.98 -0.62
CA VAL A 26 -22.75 25.18 -0.41
C VAL A 26 -23.14 23.75 -0.79
N ILE A 27 -22.83 23.34 -2.00
CA ILE A 27 -22.95 21.95 -2.39
C ILE A 27 -22.02 21.20 -1.46
N ALA A 28 -22.57 20.35 -0.57
CA ALA A 28 -21.80 19.51 0.31
C ALA A 28 -20.98 18.58 -0.58
N MET A 29 -19.68 18.85 -0.69
CA MET A 29 -18.78 18.00 -1.45
C MET A 29 -18.59 16.70 -0.67
N GLN A 30 -18.71 15.59 -1.37
CA GLN A 30 -18.54 14.26 -0.80
C GLN A 30 -17.37 13.57 -1.50
N PRO A 31 -16.56 12.78 -0.79
CA PRO A 31 -15.57 11.94 -1.44
C PRO A 31 -16.26 10.87 -2.28
N ILE A 32 -15.63 10.47 -3.37
CA ILE A 32 -16.03 9.30 -4.14
C ILE A 32 -15.40 8.09 -3.48
N GLN A 33 -16.22 7.26 -2.86
CA GLN A 33 -15.80 6.05 -2.19
C GLN A 33 -15.87 4.86 -3.16
N LEU A 34 -14.75 4.17 -3.34
CA LEU A 34 -14.58 3.03 -4.23
C LEU A 34 -14.22 1.80 -3.40
N PHE A 35 -15.02 0.74 -3.50
CA PHE A 35 -14.84 -0.46 -2.68
C PHE A 35 -14.13 -1.57 -3.43
N ASP A 36 -13.15 -2.18 -2.78
CA ASP A 36 -12.55 -3.43 -3.22
C ASP A 36 -13.10 -4.63 -2.42
N PRO A 37 -13.83 -5.56 -3.06
CA PRO A 37 -14.42 -6.69 -2.35
C PRO A 37 -13.40 -7.77 -1.93
N GLU A 38 -12.22 -7.84 -2.53
CA GLU A 38 -11.21 -8.86 -2.22
C GLU A 38 -10.51 -8.58 -0.89
N SER A 39 -10.07 -7.35 -0.68
CA SER A 39 -9.43 -6.90 0.57
C SER A 39 -10.42 -6.25 1.54
N SER A 40 -11.66 -5.94 1.11
CA SER A 40 -12.65 -5.13 1.83
C SER A 40 -12.15 -3.70 2.11
N THR A 41 -11.29 -3.18 1.25
CA THR A 41 -10.69 -1.84 1.35
C THR A 41 -11.56 -0.79 0.67
N PHE A 42 -11.58 0.40 1.24
CA PHE A 42 -12.11 1.60 0.61
C PHE A 42 -10.99 2.48 0.08
N THR A 43 -11.02 2.77 -1.20
CA THR A 43 -10.25 3.84 -1.85
C THR A 43 -11.10 5.10 -1.92
N TYR A 44 -10.51 6.29 -1.73
CA TYR A 44 -11.22 7.55 -1.78
C TYR A 44 -10.63 8.49 -2.83
N LEU A 45 -11.48 8.97 -3.74
CA LEU A 45 -11.13 10.00 -4.72
C LEU A 45 -11.77 11.32 -4.29
N LEU A 46 -10.94 12.35 -4.09
CA LEU A 46 -11.33 13.71 -3.77
C LEU A 46 -11.03 14.58 -4.98
N VAL A 47 -12.00 15.37 -5.42
CA VAL A 47 -11.87 16.23 -6.60
C VAL A 47 -12.28 17.65 -6.25
N ASP A 48 -11.45 18.64 -6.57
CA ASP A 48 -11.86 20.02 -6.56
C ASP A 48 -12.71 20.31 -7.83
N PRO A 49 -13.98 20.69 -7.68
CA PRO A 49 -14.87 20.88 -8.81
C PRO A 49 -14.53 22.11 -9.66
N HIS A 50 -13.73 23.05 -9.15
CA HIS A 50 -13.37 24.27 -9.88
C HIS A 50 -12.17 24.04 -10.80
N SER A 51 -11.13 23.37 -10.30
CA SER A 51 -9.91 23.11 -11.06
C SER A 51 -9.88 21.75 -11.74
N GLY A 52 -10.68 20.78 -11.25
CA GLY A 52 -10.60 19.38 -11.63
C GLY A 52 -9.37 18.67 -11.03
N GLU A 53 -8.61 19.32 -10.16
CA GLU A 53 -7.48 18.69 -9.48
C GLU A 53 -7.96 17.70 -8.42
N ALA A 54 -7.23 16.59 -8.28
CA ALA A 54 -7.69 15.48 -7.47
C ALA A 54 -6.55 14.84 -6.65
N VAL A 55 -6.96 14.18 -5.57
CA VAL A 55 -6.13 13.25 -4.81
C VAL A 55 -6.85 11.92 -4.65
N ILE A 56 -6.10 10.82 -4.59
CA ILE A 56 -6.63 9.49 -4.32
C ILE A 56 -5.95 8.93 -3.06
N ILE A 57 -6.75 8.34 -2.16
CA ILE A 57 -6.28 7.77 -0.88
C ILE A 57 -6.47 6.25 -0.92
N ASP A 58 -5.43 5.50 -0.53
CA ASP A 58 -5.37 4.04 -0.42
C ASP A 58 -5.87 3.31 -1.69
N PRO A 59 -5.27 3.55 -2.86
CA PRO A 59 -5.66 2.86 -4.10
C PRO A 59 -5.14 1.41 -4.11
N VAL A 60 -5.91 0.50 -4.73
CA VAL A 60 -5.63 -0.96 -4.74
C VAL A 60 -5.13 -1.41 -6.12
N ASP A 61 -4.08 -2.25 -6.18
CA ASP A 61 -3.34 -2.64 -7.41
C ASP A 61 -4.25 -3.19 -8.53
N HIS A 62 -5.08 -4.17 -8.23
CA HIS A 62 -5.97 -4.81 -9.22
C HIS A 62 -7.22 -3.97 -9.53
N GLN A 63 -7.41 -2.82 -8.88
CA GLN A 63 -8.49 -1.86 -9.13
C GLN A 63 -8.03 -0.64 -9.94
N LEU A 64 -6.81 -0.65 -10.48
CA LEU A 64 -6.26 0.47 -11.26
C LEU A 64 -7.22 0.99 -12.34
N GLU A 65 -7.81 0.09 -13.15
CA GLU A 65 -8.72 0.49 -14.22
C GLU A 65 -10.01 1.15 -13.69
N ARG A 66 -10.52 0.70 -12.55
CA ARG A 66 -11.63 1.34 -11.84
C ARG A 66 -11.27 2.77 -11.44
N ASP A 67 -10.10 2.95 -10.85
CA ASP A 67 -9.65 4.24 -10.35
C ASP A 67 -9.37 5.22 -11.49
N LEU A 68 -8.76 4.74 -12.59
CA LEU A 68 -8.58 5.52 -13.82
C LEU A 68 -9.93 5.87 -14.49
N ALA A 69 -10.92 4.96 -14.45
CA ALA A 69 -12.27 5.25 -14.95
C ALA A 69 -12.95 6.33 -14.12
N ALA A 70 -12.86 6.24 -12.77
CA ALA A 70 -13.40 7.27 -11.88
C ALA A 70 -12.79 8.66 -12.13
N LEU A 71 -11.48 8.74 -12.35
CA LEU A 71 -10.82 10.00 -12.74
C LEU A 71 -11.36 10.55 -14.06
N ARG A 72 -11.53 9.70 -15.08
CA ARG A 72 -12.10 10.09 -16.38
C ARG A 72 -13.54 10.58 -16.25
N GLU A 73 -14.38 9.87 -15.49
CA GLU A 73 -15.79 10.24 -15.26
C GLU A 73 -15.93 11.61 -14.58
N GLN A 74 -15.02 11.95 -13.70
CA GLN A 74 -14.95 13.24 -13.02
C GLN A 74 -14.23 14.32 -13.84
N ASN A 75 -13.66 13.98 -15.00
CA ASN A 75 -12.74 14.84 -15.75
C ASN A 75 -11.62 15.40 -14.85
N ALA A 76 -11.11 14.56 -13.97
CA ALA A 76 -10.18 14.95 -12.92
C ALA A 76 -8.74 14.73 -13.32
N ARG A 77 -7.86 15.66 -12.89
CA ARG A 77 -6.40 15.55 -13.00
C ARG A 77 -5.82 15.12 -11.65
N LEU A 78 -5.37 13.90 -11.56
CA LEU A 78 -4.74 13.37 -10.34
C LEU A 78 -3.42 14.10 -10.07
N LEU A 79 -3.27 14.69 -8.87
CA LEU A 79 -2.03 15.32 -8.40
C LEU A 79 -1.27 14.43 -7.45
N TRP A 80 -1.99 13.76 -6.54
CA TRP A 80 -1.38 12.99 -5.47
C TRP A 80 -2.04 11.62 -5.32
N THR A 81 -1.21 10.59 -5.15
CA THR A 81 -1.57 9.34 -4.52
C THR A 81 -1.14 9.41 -3.06
N ILE A 82 -2.01 9.00 -2.13
CA ILE A 82 -1.80 9.13 -0.70
C ILE A 82 -2.06 7.77 -0.06
N GLU A 83 -1.17 7.36 0.85
CA GLU A 83 -1.35 6.17 1.68
C GLU A 83 -1.62 6.57 3.12
N THR A 84 -2.59 5.95 3.78
CA THR A 84 -2.81 6.13 5.22
C THR A 84 -1.74 5.41 6.04
N HIS A 85 -1.25 4.29 5.54
CA HIS A 85 -0.19 3.47 6.15
C HIS A 85 0.42 2.50 5.14
N ALA A 86 1.39 1.69 5.53
CA ALA A 86 1.87 0.58 4.71
C ALA A 86 0.93 -0.62 4.88
N HIS A 87 0.07 -0.88 3.91
CA HIS A 87 -0.98 -1.90 3.96
C HIS A 87 -0.42 -3.32 3.98
N ALA A 88 -1.09 -4.23 4.71
CA ALA A 88 -0.73 -5.63 4.83
C ALA A 88 -1.71 -6.61 4.15
N ASP A 89 -2.83 -6.11 3.71
CA ASP A 89 -3.98 -6.86 3.17
C ASP A 89 -4.08 -6.76 1.64
N HIS A 90 -3.61 -5.67 1.05
CA HIS A 90 -3.56 -5.43 -0.39
C HIS A 90 -2.27 -4.71 -0.80
N ILE A 91 -1.98 -4.72 -2.08
CA ILE A 91 -0.90 -3.93 -2.69
C ILE A 91 -1.51 -2.66 -3.26
N THR A 92 -0.85 -1.51 -3.07
CA THR A 92 -1.30 -0.24 -3.63
C THR A 92 -1.04 -0.16 -5.13
N SER A 93 -1.90 0.54 -5.88
CA SER A 93 -1.65 0.92 -7.28
C SER A 93 -0.92 2.27 -7.44
N ALA A 94 -0.38 2.85 -6.38
CA ALA A 94 0.19 4.19 -6.42
C ALA A 94 1.23 4.39 -7.54
N ALA A 95 2.19 3.48 -7.69
CA ALA A 95 3.20 3.59 -8.76
C ALA A 95 2.58 3.51 -10.16
N GLN A 96 1.58 2.65 -10.36
CA GLN A 96 0.88 2.52 -11.65
C GLN A 96 0.06 3.79 -11.96
N LEU A 97 -0.64 4.34 -10.97
CA LEU A 97 -1.36 5.61 -11.12
C LEU A 97 -0.41 6.76 -11.47
N ILE A 98 0.77 6.82 -10.83
CA ILE A 98 1.82 7.81 -11.13
C ILE A 98 2.27 7.67 -12.59
N GLU A 99 2.54 6.45 -13.05
CA GLU A 99 2.93 6.18 -14.44
C GLU A 99 1.88 6.64 -15.45
N HIS A 100 0.59 6.39 -15.17
CA HIS A 100 -0.51 6.70 -16.09
C HIS A 100 -0.93 8.17 -16.07
N THR A 101 -0.75 8.88 -14.95
CA THR A 101 -1.32 10.22 -14.76
C THR A 101 -0.29 11.33 -14.58
N GLY A 102 0.96 10.98 -14.28
CA GLY A 102 1.99 11.94 -13.90
C GLY A 102 1.82 12.49 -12.47
N ALA A 103 0.97 11.89 -11.64
CA ALA A 103 0.79 12.26 -10.24
C ALA A 103 2.07 12.05 -9.42
N GLN A 104 2.05 12.52 -8.18
CA GLN A 104 3.13 12.31 -7.22
C GLN A 104 2.63 11.50 -6.01
N ALA A 105 3.54 10.80 -5.33
CA ALA A 105 3.20 10.11 -4.10
C ALA A 105 3.46 10.99 -2.87
N ALA A 106 2.49 11.00 -1.95
CA ALA A 106 2.64 11.55 -0.60
C ALA A 106 2.33 10.44 0.41
N THR A 107 3.29 10.12 1.27
CA THR A 107 3.20 8.98 2.18
C THR A 107 3.60 9.37 3.60
N PRO A 108 3.08 8.71 4.65
CA PRO A 108 3.49 8.97 6.01
C PRO A 108 4.99 8.72 6.23
N ALA A 109 5.71 9.68 6.79
CA ALA A 109 7.15 9.57 7.05
C ALA A 109 7.49 8.36 7.94
N GLY A 110 6.63 8.04 8.92
CA GLY A 110 6.80 6.91 9.83
C GLY A 110 6.61 5.52 9.21
N CYS A 111 6.08 5.42 7.99
CA CYS A 111 5.90 4.14 7.29
C CYS A 111 7.14 3.70 6.51
N GLY A 112 8.09 4.60 6.23
CA GLY A 112 9.30 4.27 5.47
C GLY A 112 9.05 3.92 4.00
N ILE A 113 7.92 4.34 3.43
CA ILE A 113 7.57 4.10 2.02
C ILE A 113 8.47 4.97 1.11
N GLN A 114 9.15 4.33 0.15
CA GLN A 114 10.04 4.98 -0.82
C GLN A 114 9.88 4.34 -2.22
N PRO A 115 10.07 5.08 -3.31
CA PRO A 115 10.27 6.52 -3.37
C PRO A 115 8.97 7.28 -3.18
N ALA A 116 8.98 8.37 -2.42
CA ALA A 116 7.82 9.26 -2.31
C ALA A 116 8.28 10.71 -2.54
N ALA A 117 7.51 11.46 -3.31
CA ALA A 117 7.81 12.86 -3.59
C ALA A 117 7.68 13.71 -2.31
N ARG A 118 6.81 13.27 -1.40
CA ARG A 118 6.60 13.94 -0.11
C ARG A 118 6.41 12.94 1.02
N GLN A 119 7.24 13.07 2.06
CA GLN A 119 7.09 12.35 3.33
C GLN A 119 6.29 13.23 4.30
N LEU A 120 5.09 12.79 4.65
CA LEU A 120 4.14 13.57 5.45
C LEU A 120 4.42 13.43 6.95
N GLN A 121 4.35 14.56 7.64
CA GLN A 121 4.38 14.67 9.10
C GLN A 121 3.05 15.20 9.63
N ASP A 122 2.90 15.16 10.94
CA ASP A 122 1.70 15.70 11.61
C ASP A 122 1.49 17.18 11.29
N GLY A 123 0.27 17.53 10.88
CA GLY A 123 -0.11 18.89 10.49
C GLY A 123 0.28 19.29 9.07
N ASP A 124 0.95 18.44 8.31
CA ASP A 124 1.25 18.74 6.91
C ASP A 124 -0.04 18.88 6.09
N VAL A 125 0.02 19.80 5.10
CA VAL A 125 -1.10 20.11 4.22
C VAL A 125 -0.78 19.75 2.79
N ILE A 126 -1.68 19.02 2.12
CA ILE A 126 -1.65 18.74 0.70
C ILE A 126 -2.72 19.60 0.02
N ASN A 127 -2.33 20.36 -0.99
CA ASN A 127 -3.22 21.20 -1.77
C ASN A 127 -3.58 20.53 -3.10
N PHE A 128 -4.83 20.66 -3.52
CA PHE A 128 -5.34 20.27 -4.84
C PHE A 128 -6.46 21.23 -5.26
N GLY A 129 -6.16 22.13 -6.18
CA GLY A 129 -7.02 23.24 -6.52
C GLY A 129 -7.22 24.21 -5.34
N ASP A 130 -8.47 24.51 -5.06
CA ASP A 130 -8.88 25.35 -3.92
C ASP A 130 -9.02 24.53 -2.61
N GLU A 131 -8.77 23.22 -2.66
CA GLU A 131 -8.96 22.30 -1.57
C GLU A 131 -7.67 21.99 -0.81
N THR A 132 -7.83 21.65 0.47
CA THR A 132 -6.73 21.28 1.37
C THR A 132 -7.04 19.99 2.13
N LEU A 133 -6.06 19.08 2.16
CA LEU A 133 -6.10 17.86 2.95
C LEU A 133 -5.04 17.96 4.04
N THR A 134 -5.41 17.88 5.31
CA THR A 134 -4.49 17.99 6.45
C THR A 134 -4.16 16.61 7.00
N ALA A 135 -2.89 16.29 7.14
CA ALA A 135 -2.39 15.06 7.73
C ALA A 135 -2.43 15.11 9.25
N ILE A 136 -2.96 14.08 9.90
CA ILE A 136 -3.00 13.90 11.34
C ILE A 136 -2.26 12.60 11.67
N HIS A 137 -1.14 12.67 12.37
CA HIS A 137 -0.42 11.47 12.79
C HIS A 137 -1.25 10.70 13.82
N THR A 138 -1.64 9.48 13.49
CA THR A 138 -2.51 8.60 14.29
C THR A 138 -1.91 7.19 14.41
N PRO A 139 -0.73 7.06 15.07
CA PRO A 139 -0.05 5.79 15.22
C PRO A 139 -0.83 4.82 16.09
N GLY A 140 -0.56 3.52 15.91
CA GLY A 140 -1.10 2.48 16.76
C GLY A 140 -1.53 1.23 16.00
N HIS A 141 -2.20 1.32 14.86
CA HIS A 141 -2.33 0.20 13.92
C HIS A 141 -0.97 -0.13 13.30
N THR A 142 -0.29 0.87 12.78
CA THR A 142 1.15 0.87 12.52
C THR A 142 1.81 2.08 13.19
N ALA A 143 3.14 2.07 13.35
CA ALA A 143 3.87 3.21 13.92
C ALA A 143 3.76 4.48 13.06
N GLY A 144 3.56 4.32 11.75
CA GLY A 144 3.47 5.42 10.79
C GLY A 144 2.07 5.80 10.36
N SER A 145 1.02 5.17 10.89
CA SER A 145 -0.37 5.44 10.46
C SER A 145 -0.74 6.91 10.54
N MET A 146 -1.44 7.38 9.52
CA MET A 146 -1.99 8.73 9.43
C MET A 146 -3.49 8.70 9.09
N SER A 147 -4.20 9.70 9.62
CA SER A 147 -5.54 10.06 9.17
C SER A 147 -5.48 11.38 8.40
N PHE A 148 -6.46 11.64 7.55
CA PHE A 148 -6.49 12.84 6.72
C PHE A 148 -7.80 13.58 6.91
N LEU A 149 -7.71 14.87 7.22
CA LEU A 149 -8.89 15.75 7.39
C LEU A 149 -9.09 16.61 6.15
N TRP A 150 -10.27 16.52 5.55
CA TRP A 150 -10.73 17.32 4.44
C TRP A 150 -12.09 17.90 4.78
N ARG A 151 -12.17 19.22 4.98
CA ARG A 151 -13.41 19.90 5.39
C ARG A 151 -14.00 19.26 6.68
N ASP A 152 -15.20 18.70 6.61
CA ASP A 152 -15.91 17.97 7.67
C ASP A 152 -15.82 16.43 7.51
N HIS A 153 -14.82 15.95 6.78
CA HIS A 153 -14.56 14.52 6.50
C HIS A 153 -13.19 14.13 7.03
N VAL A 154 -13.09 12.99 7.73
CA VAL A 154 -11.82 12.40 8.15
C VAL A 154 -11.68 10.99 7.61
N PHE A 155 -10.57 10.73 6.89
CA PHE A 155 -10.17 9.44 6.34
C PHE A 155 -9.20 8.82 7.35
N THR A 156 -9.64 7.75 7.98
CA THR A 156 -8.97 7.22 9.18
C THR A 156 -8.10 6.01 8.93
N GLY A 157 -8.06 5.51 7.68
CA GLY A 157 -7.40 4.23 7.41
C GLY A 157 -7.85 3.18 8.42
N ASP A 158 -6.88 2.45 8.98
CA ASP A 158 -7.13 1.43 10.00
C ASP A 158 -6.98 1.95 11.44
N THR A 159 -6.82 3.26 11.63
CA THR A 159 -6.82 3.82 13.00
C THR A 159 -8.21 3.69 13.64
N LEU A 160 -9.27 4.16 12.97
CA LEU A 160 -10.64 4.09 13.45
C LEU A 160 -11.54 3.49 12.37
N LEU A 161 -12.20 2.39 12.68
CA LEU A 161 -13.18 1.72 11.82
C LEU A 161 -14.59 1.94 12.37
N ILE A 162 -15.61 1.63 11.57
CA ILE A 162 -17.00 1.72 12.02
C ILE A 162 -17.26 0.66 13.10
N ASP A 163 -17.63 1.12 14.31
CA ASP A 163 -17.79 0.30 15.53
C ASP A 163 -16.56 -0.55 15.90
N GLY A 164 -15.36 -0.10 15.51
CA GLY A 164 -14.12 -0.82 15.75
C GLY A 164 -12.87 0.04 15.53
N CYS A 165 -11.72 -0.61 15.50
CA CYS A 165 -10.43 -0.03 15.14
C CYS A 165 -9.55 -1.11 14.53
N GLY A 166 -8.44 -0.71 13.92
CA GLY A 166 -7.44 -1.64 13.41
C GLY A 166 -6.81 -2.50 14.51
N ARG A 167 -6.16 -3.57 14.10
CA ARG A 167 -5.35 -4.43 14.99
C ARG A 167 -4.01 -3.75 15.31
N THR A 168 -3.34 -4.21 16.36
CA THR A 168 -2.11 -3.58 16.87
C THR A 168 -0.94 -4.56 17.07
N ASP A 169 -1.09 -5.79 16.59
CA ASP A 169 -0.17 -6.90 16.84
C ASP A 169 0.84 -7.13 15.71
N PHE A 170 0.90 -6.23 14.70
CA PHE A 170 1.84 -6.25 13.57
C PHE A 170 2.44 -4.88 13.27
N GLN A 171 3.50 -4.82 12.44
CA GLN A 171 4.09 -3.61 11.86
C GLN A 171 4.39 -2.51 12.88
N SER A 172 4.95 -2.87 14.03
CA SER A 172 5.20 -1.95 15.16
C SER A 172 3.93 -1.28 15.69
N GLY A 173 2.81 -2.01 15.67
CA GLY A 173 1.55 -1.56 16.26
C GLY A 173 1.64 -1.45 17.78
N SER A 174 0.74 -0.63 18.36
CA SER A 174 0.65 -0.39 19.79
C SER A 174 -0.77 -0.04 20.19
N ALA A 175 -1.38 -0.84 21.05
CA ALA A 175 -2.73 -0.57 21.55
C ALA A 175 -2.77 0.73 22.35
N ASP A 176 -1.73 1.05 23.11
CA ASP A 176 -1.61 2.30 23.88
C ASP A 176 -1.57 3.53 22.96
N ALA A 177 -0.74 3.49 21.91
CA ALA A 177 -0.66 4.56 20.92
C ALA A 177 -1.99 4.71 20.15
N LEU A 178 -2.65 3.59 19.80
CA LEU A 178 -3.93 3.61 19.10
C LEU A 178 -5.02 4.27 19.96
N TYR A 179 -5.07 3.93 21.24
CA TYR A 179 -6.00 4.58 22.18
C TYR A 179 -5.79 6.10 22.22
N THR A 180 -4.55 6.55 22.35
CA THR A 180 -4.21 7.98 22.33
C THR A 180 -4.62 8.64 21.03
N SER A 181 -4.28 8.04 19.89
CA SER A 181 -4.62 8.54 18.55
C SER A 181 -6.11 8.73 18.36
N ILE A 182 -6.92 7.78 18.82
CA ILE A 182 -8.37 7.87 18.68
C ILE A 182 -8.96 8.86 19.67
N THR A 183 -8.63 8.74 20.96
CA THR A 183 -9.31 9.51 22.00
C THR A 183 -8.83 10.95 22.12
N GLU A 184 -7.53 11.22 21.89
CA GLU A 184 -6.93 12.53 22.09
C GLU A 184 -6.71 13.31 20.78
N ARG A 185 -6.86 12.64 19.60
CA ARG A 185 -6.73 13.28 18.30
C ARG A 185 -8.05 13.24 17.51
N LEU A 186 -8.59 12.05 17.22
CA LEU A 186 -9.77 11.94 16.38
C LEU A 186 -11.05 12.34 17.12
N PHE A 187 -11.25 11.92 18.37
CA PHE A 187 -12.45 12.26 19.14
C PHE A 187 -12.52 13.72 19.61
N THR A 188 -11.47 14.51 19.38
CA THR A 188 -11.49 15.97 19.57
C THR A 188 -12.09 16.72 18.38
N LEU A 189 -12.23 16.07 17.23
CA LEU A 189 -12.92 16.65 16.08
C LEU A 189 -14.42 16.86 16.39
N PRO A 190 -15.10 17.78 15.67
CA PRO A 190 -16.53 18.00 15.82
C PRO A 190 -17.32 16.68 15.70
N PRO A 191 -18.36 16.46 16.52
CA PRO A 191 -19.09 15.19 16.52
C PRO A 191 -19.78 14.86 15.20
N GLU A 192 -20.10 15.88 14.39
CA GLU A 192 -20.67 15.74 13.03
C GLU A 192 -19.64 15.37 11.96
N THR A 193 -18.34 15.45 12.27
CA THR A 193 -17.29 15.07 11.29
C THR A 193 -17.52 13.64 10.83
N THR A 194 -17.64 13.47 9.52
CA THR A 194 -17.87 12.15 8.89
C THR A 194 -16.58 11.34 8.89
N VAL A 195 -16.66 10.10 9.40
CA VAL A 195 -15.56 9.14 9.43
C VAL A 195 -15.64 8.25 8.20
N TRP A 196 -14.54 8.19 7.44
CA TRP A 196 -14.33 7.35 6.27
C TRP A 196 -13.19 6.35 6.57
N PRO A 197 -13.53 5.09 6.90
CA PRO A 197 -12.54 4.10 7.34
C PRO A 197 -11.77 3.46 6.18
N GLY A 198 -10.64 2.80 6.46
CA GLY A 198 -9.92 1.97 5.49
C GLY A 198 -10.71 0.72 5.08
N HIS A 199 -11.47 0.14 6.02
CA HIS A 199 -12.21 -1.12 5.79
C HIS A 199 -13.61 -1.12 6.37
N ASP A 200 -14.51 -1.92 5.77
CA ASP A 200 -15.69 -2.45 6.44
C ASP A 200 -16.05 -3.85 5.93
N TYR A 201 -16.39 -4.73 6.86
CA TYR A 201 -16.72 -6.13 6.59
C TYR A 201 -18.23 -6.43 6.72
N LYS A 202 -19.05 -5.40 6.90
CA LYS A 202 -20.49 -5.51 7.19
C LYS A 202 -21.37 -4.72 6.22
N GLY A 203 -20.76 -4.17 5.15
CA GLY A 203 -21.48 -3.42 4.11
C GLY A 203 -21.87 -2.00 4.52
N ARG A 204 -21.21 -1.42 5.54
CA ARG A 204 -21.38 -0.02 5.92
C ARG A 204 -20.33 0.81 5.19
N THR A 205 -20.60 2.10 5.01
CA THR A 205 -19.75 2.96 4.17
C THR A 205 -19.08 4.09 4.95
N LYS A 206 -19.69 4.58 6.01
CA LYS A 206 -19.20 5.71 6.80
C LYS A 206 -19.84 5.76 8.18
N SER A 207 -19.25 6.55 9.07
CA SER A 207 -19.76 6.83 10.42
C SER A 207 -19.59 8.33 10.75
N THR A 208 -19.68 8.70 12.01
CA THR A 208 -19.33 10.04 12.51
C THR A 208 -18.49 9.95 13.78
N ILE A 209 -17.71 10.97 14.05
CA ILE A 209 -16.93 11.06 15.31
C ILE A 209 -17.83 10.93 16.53
N GLY A 210 -19.01 11.56 16.50
CA GLY A 210 -19.98 11.47 17.61
C GLY A 210 -20.50 10.06 17.83
N HIS A 211 -20.81 9.31 16.75
CA HIS A 211 -21.21 7.90 16.84
C HIS A 211 -20.10 7.05 17.42
N GLU A 212 -18.90 7.11 16.82
CA GLU A 212 -17.78 6.27 17.26
C GLU A 212 -17.37 6.54 18.71
N ARG A 213 -17.39 7.80 19.14
CA ARG A 213 -17.08 8.17 20.54
C ARG A 213 -18.05 7.56 21.54
N THR A 214 -19.31 7.36 21.17
CA THR A 214 -20.37 6.92 22.09
C THR A 214 -20.78 5.47 21.94
N HIS A 215 -20.59 4.85 20.75
CA HIS A 215 -21.09 3.51 20.41
C HIS A 215 -20.03 2.53 19.98
N ASN A 216 -18.79 2.97 19.65
CA ASN A 216 -17.74 2.08 19.19
C ASN A 216 -17.50 0.94 20.19
N SER A 217 -17.69 -0.30 19.76
CA SER A 217 -17.66 -1.48 20.64
C SER A 217 -16.32 -1.74 21.31
N ARG A 218 -15.22 -1.20 20.76
CA ARG A 218 -13.87 -1.32 21.33
C ARG A 218 -13.48 -0.15 22.24
N LEU A 219 -14.08 1.01 22.06
CA LEU A 219 -13.64 2.28 22.68
C LEU A 219 -14.65 2.89 23.63
N ALA A 220 -15.97 2.84 23.28
CA ALA A 220 -17.00 3.50 24.08
C ALA A 220 -17.01 2.99 25.52
N HIS A 221 -16.97 3.92 26.48
CA HIS A 221 -17.01 3.63 27.91
C HIS A 221 -15.86 2.75 28.45
N ARG A 222 -14.73 2.65 27.72
CA ARG A 222 -13.57 1.86 28.17
C ARG A 222 -12.46 2.77 28.68
N SER A 223 -11.83 2.36 29.77
CA SER A 223 -10.56 2.94 30.18
C SER A 223 -9.44 2.51 29.20
N ARG A 224 -8.34 3.26 29.22
CA ARG A 224 -7.12 2.90 28.47
C ARG A 224 -6.65 1.46 28.78
N ALA A 225 -6.64 1.09 30.07
CA ALA A 225 -6.21 -0.24 30.49
C ALA A 225 -7.13 -1.34 29.96
N ASP A 226 -8.45 -1.14 30.00
CA ASP A 226 -9.42 -2.10 29.48
C ASP A 226 -9.33 -2.22 27.94
N PHE A 227 -9.05 -1.13 27.25
CA PHE A 227 -8.84 -1.15 25.82
C PHE A 227 -7.58 -1.95 25.45
N ILE A 228 -6.44 -1.68 26.12
CA ILE A 228 -5.19 -2.42 25.89
C ILE A 228 -5.41 -3.91 26.15
N ALA A 229 -6.01 -4.28 27.28
CA ALA A 229 -6.30 -5.67 27.59
C ALA A 229 -7.22 -6.34 26.55
N LEU A 230 -8.21 -5.61 26.03
CA LEU A 230 -9.07 -6.08 24.94
C LEU A 230 -8.26 -6.35 23.67
N MET A 231 -7.40 -5.41 23.28
CA MET A 231 -6.61 -5.52 22.05
C MET A 231 -5.59 -6.64 22.13
N ASP A 232 -4.93 -6.83 23.27
CA ASP A 232 -3.96 -7.90 23.51
C ASP A 232 -4.63 -9.29 23.53
N ALA A 233 -5.90 -9.37 23.88
CA ALA A 233 -6.69 -10.61 23.84
C ALA A 233 -7.22 -10.97 22.44
N LEU A 234 -7.02 -10.13 21.43
CA LEU A 234 -7.45 -10.41 20.06
C LEU A 234 -6.50 -11.40 19.38
N HIS A 235 -6.92 -12.66 19.26
CA HIS A 235 -6.19 -13.69 18.51
C HIS A 235 -6.67 -13.75 17.06
N LEU A 236 -6.34 -12.74 16.26
CA LEU A 236 -6.72 -12.67 14.86
C LEU A 236 -5.72 -13.43 13.98
N PRO A 237 -6.17 -14.15 12.92
CA PRO A 237 -5.25 -14.79 11.99
C PRO A 237 -4.34 -13.73 11.33
N LYS A 238 -3.11 -14.15 10.98
CA LYS A 238 -2.17 -13.30 10.24
C LYS A 238 -2.82 -12.84 8.92
N PRO A 239 -2.69 -11.56 8.53
CA PRO A 239 -3.15 -11.11 7.21
C PRO A 239 -2.55 -11.96 6.10
N ARG A 240 -3.36 -12.43 5.17
CA ARG A 240 -2.94 -13.44 4.17
C ARG A 240 -1.81 -12.94 3.27
N ARG A 241 -1.79 -11.65 2.96
CA ARG A 241 -0.86 -11.03 2.01
C ARG A 241 0.27 -10.24 2.66
N ILE A 242 0.40 -10.20 4.00
CA ILE A 242 1.36 -9.34 4.70
C ILE A 242 2.81 -9.54 4.23
N ASP A 243 3.21 -10.78 3.95
CA ASP A 243 4.59 -11.11 3.53
C ASP A 243 4.87 -10.67 2.08
N GLU A 244 3.85 -10.33 1.31
CA GLU A 244 3.90 -9.84 -0.07
C GLU A 244 3.57 -8.34 -0.13
N ALA A 245 2.48 -7.93 0.51
CA ALA A 245 1.96 -6.59 0.42
C ALA A 245 2.88 -5.56 1.10
N VAL A 246 3.35 -5.83 2.33
CA VAL A 246 4.18 -4.87 3.05
C VAL A 246 5.48 -4.54 2.31
N PRO A 247 6.27 -5.51 1.81
CA PRO A 247 7.46 -5.18 1.01
C PRO A 247 7.16 -4.42 -0.28
N ALA A 248 6.07 -4.74 -0.98
CA ALA A 248 5.65 -4.03 -2.19
C ALA A 248 5.20 -2.60 -1.86
N ASN A 249 4.39 -2.43 -0.82
CA ASN A 249 3.87 -1.12 -0.41
C ASN A 249 4.95 -0.18 0.12
N LEU A 250 6.01 -0.71 0.72
CA LEU A 250 7.20 0.08 1.04
C LEU A 250 7.89 0.65 -0.21
N GLN A 251 7.51 0.20 -1.40
CA GLN A 251 7.98 0.68 -2.71
C GLN A 251 6.80 1.17 -3.58
N LEU A 252 5.78 1.76 -2.98
CA LEU A 252 4.58 2.30 -3.65
C LEU A 252 3.79 1.27 -4.49
N GLY A 253 3.77 0.02 -4.05
CA GLY A 253 3.10 -1.04 -4.77
C GLY A 253 3.87 -1.50 -6.02
N VAL A 254 5.09 -1.03 -6.20
CA VAL A 254 5.96 -1.61 -7.21
C VAL A 254 6.16 -3.07 -6.80
N GLN A 255 5.26 -3.91 -7.29
CA GLN A 255 5.60 -5.29 -7.45
C GLN A 255 6.73 -5.26 -8.47
N HIS A 256 7.88 -5.76 -8.10
CA HIS A 256 8.88 -6.09 -9.10
C HIS A 256 8.34 -7.26 -9.95
N HIS A 257 7.23 -7.01 -10.64
CA HIS A 257 6.90 -7.77 -11.82
C HIS A 257 8.00 -7.40 -12.80
N ALA A 258 8.85 -8.35 -13.08
CA ALA A 258 9.83 -8.20 -14.13
C ALA A 258 9.09 -8.04 -15.48
N GLY A 259 8.51 -6.86 -15.67
CA GLY A 259 8.20 -6.29 -16.96
C GLY A 259 9.50 -5.71 -17.48
N ALA A 260 10.12 -6.40 -18.43
CA ALA A 260 11.09 -5.91 -19.40
C ALA A 260 11.98 -4.73 -18.95
N ASP A 261 12.70 -4.87 -17.84
CA ASP A 261 13.96 -4.18 -17.66
C ASP A 261 15.06 -5.21 -17.98
N ASP A 262 15.54 -5.17 -19.21
CA ASP A 262 16.70 -5.92 -19.71
C ASP A 262 18.01 -5.40 -19.10
N SER A 263 17.97 -4.92 -17.84
CA SER A 263 19.17 -4.52 -17.14
C SER A 263 20.06 -5.73 -16.93
N ASP A 264 21.26 -5.69 -17.50
CA ASP A 264 22.31 -6.69 -17.33
C ASP A 264 22.92 -6.69 -15.91
N ALA A 265 22.28 -5.99 -14.95
CA ALA A 265 22.77 -5.81 -13.60
C ALA A 265 21.75 -6.27 -12.54
N PRO A 266 22.21 -6.88 -11.43
CA PRO A 266 21.36 -7.17 -10.29
C PRO A 266 20.79 -5.92 -9.66
N ARG A 267 19.57 -6.01 -9.14
CA ARG A 267 18.98 -4.94 -8.32
C ARG A 267 19.51 -5.03 -6.90
N VAL A 268 19.76 -3.86 -6.30
CA VAL A 268 20.23 -3.79 -4.91
C VAL A 268 19.13 -4.23 -3.95
N ALA A 269 19.47 -5.07 -2.96
CA ALA A 269 18.56 -5.52 -1.92
C ALA A 269 19.20 -5.46 -0.52
N ALA A 270 18.38 -5.38 0.53
CA ALA A 270 18.86 -5.30 1.90
C ALA A 270 19.10 -6.70 2.50
N GLY A 271 20.32 -6.96 2.98
CA GLY A 271 20.67 -8.18 3.72
C GLY A 271 21.04 -9.39 2.85
N TYR A 272 21.16 -9.23 1.53
CA TYR A 272 21.70 -10.21 0.59
C TYR A 272 22.25 -9.50 -0.65
N ALA A 273 22.89 -10.24 -1.58
CA ALA A 273 23.63 -9.61 -2.67
C ALA A 273 22.75 -8.86 -3.69
N GLY A 274 21.46 -9.17 -3.79
CA GLY A 274 20.51 -8.49 -4.67
C GLY A 274 19.52 -9.43 -5.34
N ASP A 275 18.67 -8.84 -6.20
CA ASP A 275 17.69 -9.56 -7.00
C ASP A 275 18.16 -9.64 -8.46
N VAL A 276 17.90 -10.78 -9.11
CA VAL A 276 18.15 -11.00 -10.55
C VAL A 276 16.86 -11.46 -11.23
N THR A 277 16.65 -11.02 -12.47
CA THR A 277 15.54 -11.56 -13.28
C THR A 277 15.80 -13.03 -13.64
N PRO A 278 14.77 -13.82 -13.97
CA PRO A 278 14.97 -15.19 -14.45
C PRO A 278 15.93 -15.26 -15.65
N GLU A 279 15.84 -14.31 -16.59
CA GLU A 279 16.68 -14.23 -17.77
C GLU A 279 18.15 -13.90 -17.41
N LEU A 280 18.36 -12.96 -16.48
CA LEU A 280 19.70 -12.62 -16.01
C LEU A 280 20.32 -13.80 -15.25
N ALA A 281 19.54 -14.48 -14.40
CA ALA A 281 19.97 -15.69 -13.70
C ALA A 281 20.36 -16.80 -14.69
N TRP A 282 19.56 -17.00 -15.73
CA TRP A 282 19.87 -17.95 -16.80
C TRP A 282 21.18 -17.59 -17.53
N ARG A 283 21.36 -16.32 -17.94
CA ARG A 283 22.61 -15.87 -18.58
C ARG A 283 23.84 -16.08 -17.69
N TRP A 284 23.71 -15.75 -16.38
CA TRP A 284 24.81 -15.96 -15.43
C TRP A 284 25.15 -17.42 -15.24
N TRP A 285 24.14 -18.29 -15.21
CA TRP A 285 24.36 -19.71 -15.08
C TRP A 285 25.02 -20.29 -16.34
N GLN A 286 24.51 -19.96 -17.53
CA GLN A 286 25.10 -20.39 -18.81
C GLN A 286 26.55 -19.92 -18.99
N SER A 287 26.88 -18.73 -18.56
CA SER A 287 28.26 -18.20 -18.61
C SER A 287 29.15 -18.67 -17.46
N GLY A 288 28.62 -19.46 -16.53
CA GLY A 288 29.35 -19.93 -15.35
C GLY A 288 29.65 -18.85 -14.30
N LYS A 289 29.00 -17.68 -14.39
CA LYS A 289 29.12 -16.56 -13.43
C LYS A 289 28.40 -16.83 -12.12
N GLY A 290 27.36 -17.66 -12.11
CA GLY A 290 26.56 -18.01 -10.93
C GLY A 290 26.00 -19.42 -11.03
N VAL A 291 25.35 -19.89 -9.96
CA VAL A 291 24.75 -21.23 -9.86
C VAL A 291 23.28 -21.08 -9.49
N VAL A 292 22.36 -21.49 -10.36
CA VAL A 292 20.93 -21.56 -10.03
C VAL A 292 20.71 -22.69 -9.02
N VAL A 293 20.14 -22.37 -7.88
CA VAL A 293 19.85 -23.31 -6.78
C VAL A 293 18.35 -23.39 -6.55
N ASP A 294 17.75 -24.54 -6.84
CA ASP A 294 16.33 -24.76 -6.56
C ASP A 294 16.11 -25.05 -5.06
N ILE A 295 15.53 -24.06 -4.37
CA ILE A 295 15.26 -24.18 -2.92
C ILE A 295 13.83 -24.64 -2.61
N ARG A 296 13.10 -25.12 -3.63
CA ARG A 296 11.76 -25.70 -3.45
C ARG A 296 11.86 -27.10 -2.85
N THR A 297 10.72 -27.57 -2.34
CA THR A 297 10.61 -28.96 -1.86
C THR A 297 10.79 -29.98 -3.00
N ASN A 298 11.22 -31.19 -2.69
CA ASN A 298 11.29 -32.26 -3.69
C ASN A 298 9.92 -32.55 -4.34
N ALA A 299 8.84 -32.48 -3.57
CA ALA A 299 7.48 -32.64 -4.08
C ALA A 299 7.11 -31.57 -5.13
N GLU A 300 7.43 -30.30 -4.89
CA GLU A 300 7.22 -29.25 -5.89
C GLU A 300 8.03 -29.51 -7.17
N ARG A 301 9.27 -29.94 -7.05
CA ARG A 301 10.13 -30.25 -8.20
C ARG A 301 9.60 -31.43 -9.02
N GLU A 302 9.13 -32.46 -8.36
CA GLU A 302 8.59 -33.65 -8.99
C GLU A 302 7.26 -33.38 -9.70
N TRP A 303 6.34 -32.66 -9.03
CA TRP A 303 4.98 -32.49 -9.54
C TRP A 303 4.79 -31.30 -10.48
N VAL A 304 5.59 -30.24 -10.28
CA VAL A 304 5.45 -28.98 -11.03
C VAL A 304 6.54 -28.86 -12.10
N GLY A 305 7.66 -29.57 -11.94
CA GLY A 305 8.82 -29.51 -12.81
C GLY A 305 10.00 -28.75 -12.17
N PHE A 306 11.14 -28.75 -12.85
CA PHE A 306 12.40 -28.22 -12.35
C PHE A 306 13.27 -27.67 -13.48
N VAL A 307 14.28 -26.88 -13.12
CA VAL A 307 15.31 -26.41 -14.06
C VAL A 307 16.35 -27.52 -14.22
N PRO A 308 16.59 -28.02 -15.46
CA PRO A 308 17.56 -29.11 -15.71
C PRO A 308 18.93 -28.71 -15.15
N ASP A 309 19.62 -29.69 -14.56
CA ASP A 309 20.98 -29.58 -14.01
C ASP A 309 21.13 -28.59 -12.82
N ALA A 310 20.07 -27.90 -12.43
CA ALA A 310 20.10 -27.04 -11.26
C ALA A 310 20.16 -27.88 -9.97
N PRO A 311 21.20 -27.70 -9.13
CA PRO A 311 21.25 -28.35 -7.84
C PRO A 311 20.07 -27.91 -6.95
N ALA A 312 19.65 -28.83 -6.07
CA ALA A 312 18.53 -28.58 -5.16
C ALA A 312 18.99 -28.62 -3.70
N VAL A 313 18.61 -27.58 -2.96
CA VAL A 313 18.73 -27.50 -1.50
C VAL A 313 17.45 -26.93 -0.94
N ALA A 314 16.55 -27.80 -0.52
CA ALA A 314 15.24 -27.36 -0.07
C ALA A 314 15.34 -26.43 1.16
N TRP A 315 14.74 -25.25 1.08
CA TRP A 315 14.60 -24.32 2.21
C TRP A 315 13.61 -24.85 3.25
N LYS A 316 12.54 -25.46 2.77
CA LYS A 316 11.50 -26.11 3.58
C LYS A 316 11.25 -27.51 3.04
N GLN A 317 10.75 -28.40 3.88
CA GLN A 317 10.52 -29.79 3.55
C GLN A 317 9.03 -30.15 3.52
N TRP A 318 8.64 -31.00 2.59
CA TRP A 318 7.31 -31.60 2.52
C TRP A 318 7.29 -32.98 3.21
N PRO A 319 6.19 -33.35 3.92
CA PRO A 319 4.99 -32.56 4.17
C PRO A 319 5.15 -31.55 5.32
N GLY A 320 4.23 -30.59 5.39
CA GLY A 320 4.15 -29.63 6.51
C GLY A 320 4.98 -28.36 6.37
N MET A 321 5.83 -28.25 5.34
CA MET A 321 6.62 -27.05 5.06
C MET A 321 7.51 -26.59 6.24
N ALA A 322 7.98 -27.55 7.07
CA ALA A 322 8.95 -27.28 8.12
C ALA A 322 10.28 -26.77 7.54
N MET A 323 11.01 -25.97 8.30
CA MET A 323 12.35 -25.56 7.91
C MET A 323 13.25 -26.79 7.76
N ASN A 324 14.10 -26.78 6.74
CA ASN A 324 15.10 -27.81 6.57
C ASN A 324 16.23 -27.59 7.59
N PRO A 325 16.40 -28.49 8.57
CA PRO A 325 17.44 -28.33 9.60
C PRO A 325 18.87 -28.40 9.04
N ASP A 326 19.06 -29.05 7.90
CA ASP A 326 20.34 -29.24 7.25
C ASP A 326 20.66 -28.19 6.18
N PHE A 327 19.80 -27.18 6.00
CA PHE A 327 19.95 -26.18 4.94
C PHE A 327 21.32 -25.52 4.96
N ASP A 328 21.78 -25.07 6.11
CA ASP A 328 23.04 -24.35 6.26
C ASP A 328 24.25 -25.19 5.81
N VAL A 329 24.29 -26.44 6.22
CA VAL A 329 25.35 -27.39 5.83
C VAL A 329 25.31 -27.71 4.35
N GLN A 330 24.12 -27.96 3.83
CA GLN A 330 23.91 -28.30 2.41
C GLN A 330 24.27 -27.13 1.49
N ILE A 331 23.89 -25.89 1.82
CA ILE A 331 24.15 -24.73 0.99
C ILE A 331 25.64 -24.35 0.99
N GLN A 332 26.33 -24.48 2.13
CA GLN A 332 27.77 -24.26 2.22
C GLN A 332 28.55 -25.34 1.42
N ALA A 333 28.16 -26.59 1.54
CA ALA A 333 28.77 -27.69 0.75
C ALA A 333 28.56 -27.47 -0.76
N LEU A 334 27.37 -27.07 -1.17
CA LEU A 334 27.06 -26.74 -2.56
C LEU A 334 27.91 -25.57 -3.07
N SER A 335 28.01 -24.49 -2.30
CA SER A 335 28.85 -23.35 -2.66
C SER A 335 30.31 -23.75 -2.86
N ALA A 336 30.86 -24.55 -1.93
CA ALA A 336 32.23 -25.04 -2.00
C ALA A 336 32.46 -25.92 -3.26
N ALA A 337 31.52 -26.82 -3.57
CA ALA A 337 31.56 -27.66 -4.76
C ALA A 337 31.55 -26.85 -6.09
N HIS A 338 31.00 -25.65 -6.06
CA HIS A 338 30.94 -24.75 -7.22
C HIS A 338 31.98 -23.60 -7.15
N GLY A 339 33.01 -23.73 -6.30
CA GLY A 339 34.12 -22.78 -6.22
C GLY A 339 33.75 -21.41 -5.64
N GLY A 340 32.74 -21.35 -4.76
CA GLY A 340 32.30 -20.12 -4.11
C GLY A 340 31.59 -19.13 -5.03
N LYS A 341 31.10 -19.58 -6.20
CA LYS A 341 30.35 -18.74 -7.12
C LYS A 341 29.06 -18.22 -6.49
N PRO A 342 28.56 -17.05 -6.93
CA PRO A 342 27.26 -16.53 -6.53
C PRO A 342 26.14 -17.55 -6.67
N LEU A 343 25.32 -17.71 -5.65
CA LEU A 343 24.16 -18.60 -5.63
C LEU A 343 22.91 -17.81 -6.04
N LEU A 344 22.16 -18.32 -7.02
CA LEU A 344 20.95 -17.72 -7.58
C LEU A 344 19.75 -18.53 -7.06
N MET A 345 19.12 -18.07 -5.99
CA MET A 345 18.09 -18.84 -5.26
C MET A 345 16.76 -18.82 -6.01
N LEU A 346 16.26 -19.99 -6.39
CA LEU A 346 14.99 -20.17 -7.10
C LEU A 346 13.95 -20.83 -6.20
N CYS A 347 12.86 -20.12 -5.88
CA CYS A 347 11.71 -20.74 -5.24
C CYS A 347 10.48 -20.73 -6.17
N ARG A 348 9.27 -20.85 -5.63
CA ARG A 348 8.05 -20.87 -6.45
C ARG A 348 7.71 -19.52 -7.08
N SER A 349 7.78 -18.42 -6.29
CA SER A 349 7.35 -17.08 -6.69
C SER A 349 8.28 -15.94 -6.23
N GLY A 350 9.54 -16.23 -5.88
CA GLY A 350 10.50 -15.20 -5.43
C GLY A 350 10.53 -14.93 -3.92
N VAL A 351 9.53 -15.34 -3.15
CA VAL A 351 9.39 -14.97 -1.72
C VAL A 351 10.31 -15.78 -0.80
N ARG A 352 10.32 -17.13 -0.91
CA ARG A 352 11.17 -18.00 -0.07
C ARG A 352 12.65 -17.83 -0.37
N SER A 353 12.97 -17.51 -1.61
CA SER A 353 14.34 -17.27 -2.08
C SER A 353 14.98 -16.03 -1.46
N ILE A 354 14.22 -15.00 -1.12
CA ILE A 354 14.71 -13.86 -0.33
C ILE A 354 15.20 -14.31 1.04
N ALA A 355 14.40 -15.11 1.76
CA ALA A 355 14.78 -15.59 3.08
C ALA A 355 16.02 -16.51 3.02
N SER A 356 16.10 -17.41 2.03
CA SER A 356 17.24 -18.30 1.85
C SER A 356 18.50 -17.55 1.38
N ALA A 357 18.36 -16.50 0.55
CA ALA A 357 19.49 -15.65 0.15
C ALA A 357 20.05 -14.86 1.33
N LYS A 358 19.19 -14.30 2.19
CA LYS A 358 19.61 -13.67 3.44
C LYS A 358 20.38 -14.63 4.34
N ARG A 359 19.84 -15.85 4.54
CA ARG A 359 20.51 -16.85 5.35
C ARG A 359 21.87 -17.27 4.77
N ALA A 360 21.96 -17.48 3.46
CA ALA A 360 23.22 -17.77 2.79
C ALA A 360 24.25 -16.63 2.97
N THR A 361 23.79 -15.38 2.93
CA THR A 361 24.64 -14.20 3.15
C THR A 361 25.13 -14.13 4.59
N GLU A 362 24.29 -14.46 5.59
CA GLU A 362 24.72 -14.60 7.01
C GLU A 362 25.79 -15.68 7.19
N LEU A 363 25.79 -16.71 6.35
CA LEU A 363 26.81 -17.75 6.31
C LEU A 363 28.08 -17.36 5.53
N GLY A 364 28.18 -16.12 5.07
CA GLY A 364 29.33 -15.58 4.34
C GLY A 364 29.33 -15.89 2.84
N LEU A 365 28.20 -16.36 2.27
CA LEU A 365 28.06 -16.69 0.85
C LEU A 365 27.49 -15.50 0.07
N THR A 366 27.85 -15.35 -1.19
CA THR A 366 27.20 -14.40 -2.09
C THR A 366 25.94 -15.04 -2.68
N ALA A 367 24.77 -14.52 -2.33
CA ALA A 367 23.49 -15.07 -2.76
C ALA A 367 22.53 -14.01 -3.29
N TYR A 368 21.87 -14.34 -4.40
CA TYR A 368 20.86 -13.51 -5.06
C TYR A 368 19.50 -14.22 -5.03
N ASN A 369 18.42 -13.44 -4.98
CA ASN A 369 17.08 -13.94 -5.20
C ASN A 369 16.76 -13.90 -6.71
N ILE A 370 16.20 -14.97 -7.26
CA ILE A 370 15.59 -14.95 -8.60
C ILE A 370 14.16 -14.46 -8.46
N LEU A 371 13.90 -13.28 -9.03
CA LEU A 371 12.59 -12.65 -9.08
C LEU A 371 11.56 -13.58 -9.72
N GLU A 372 10.30 -13.49 -9.31
CA GLU A 372 9.19 -14.30 -9.84
C GLU A 372 9.31 -15.82 -9.56
N GLY A 373 10.49 -16.32 -9.25
CA GLY A 373 10.73 -17.74 -9.03
C GLY A 373 10.43 -18.63 -10.25
N PHE A 374 9.99 -19.86 -10.00
CA PHE A 374 9.76 -20.85 -11.05
C PHE A 374 8.40 -20.71 -11.75
N GLU A 375 7.35 -20.40 -10.99
CA GLU A 375 5.96 -20.38 -11.48
C GLU A 375 5.35 -18.97 -11.53
N GLY A 376 5.99 -17.99 -10.92
CA GLY A 376 5.42 -16.67 -10.76
C GLY A 376 4.24 -16.63 -9.77
N ASP A 377 3.55 -15.50 -9.75
CA ASP A 377 2.35 -15.31 -8.96
C ASP A 377 1.11 -15.87 -9.65
N PRO A 378 0.05 -16.22 -8.91
CA PRO A 378 -1.19 -16.66 -9.50
C PRO A 378 -1.90 -15.50 -10.21
N ASP A 379 -2.63 -15.82 -11.29
CA ASP A 379 -3.59 -14.90 -11.89
C ASP A 379 -4.91 -14.85 -11.10
N SER A 380 -5.86 -14.06 -11.57
CA SER A 380 -7.19 -13.91 -10.93
C SER A 380 -7.99 -15.21 -10.83
N ALA A 381 -7.64 -16.23 -11.62
CA ALA A 381 -8.23 -17.57 -11.56
C ALA A 381 -7.38 -18.54 -10.72
N ALA A 382 -6.40 -18.05 -9.96
CA ALA A 382 -5.43 -18.80 -9.16
C ALA A 382 -4.52 -19.74 -9.99
N HIS A 383 -4.37 -19.52 -11.29
CA HIS A 383 -3.41 -20.23 -12.13
C HIS A 383 -2.05 -19.56 -12.06
N ARG A 384 -0.98 -20.38 -12.05
CA ARG A 384 0.42 -19.91 -12.07
C ARG A 384 1.04 -20.09 -13.45
N SER A 385 2.20 -19.49 -13.64
CA SER A 385 2.93 -19.45 -14.93
C SER A 385 2.15 -18.77 -16.06
N THR A 386 1.23 -17.89 -15.72
CA THR A 386 0.44 -17.08 -16.66
C THR A 386 0.91 -15.63 -16.71
N ARG A 387 1.51 -15.12 -15.64
CA ARG A 387 1.92 -13.72 -15.49
C ARG A 387 3.42 -13.51 -15.33
N GLY A 388 4.17 -14.51 -14.88
CA GLY A 388 5.60 -14.41 -14.61
C GLY A 388 6.20 -15.75 -14.19
N GLY A 389 7.49 -15.74 -13.86
CA GLY A 389 8.27 -16.89 -13.44
C GLY A 389 9.07 -17.53 -14.57
N TRP A 390 10.04 -18.34 -14.17
CA TRP A 390 10.96 -19.06 -15.08
C TRP A 390 10.25 -19.76 -16.24
N ARG A 391 9.14 -20.44 -15.94
CA ARG A 391 8.33 -21.14 -16.95
C ARG A 391 7.64 -20.19 -17.91
N HIS A 392 7.03 -19.12 -17.40
CA HIS A 392 6.34 -18.11 -18.22
C HIS A 392 7.30 -17.40 -19.17
N ARG A 393 8.54 -17.18 -18.72
CA ARG A 393 9.60 -16.54 -19.49
C ARG A 393 10.20 -17.44 -20.58
N GLY A 394 9.67 -18.66 -20.77
CA GLY A 394 10.14 -19.59 -21.78
C GLY A 394 11.54 -20.15 -21.54
N LEU A 395 12.08 -20.04 -20.33
CA LEU A 395 13.39 -20.55 -19.96
C LEU A 395 13.34 -22.07 -19.80
N PRO A 396 14.48 -22.80 -19.98
CA PRO A 396 14.49 -24.26 -19.95
C PRO A 396 14.00 -24.85 -18.63
N TRP A 397 13.06 -25.78 -18.71
CA TRP A 397 12.55 -26.57 -17.60
C TRP A 397 12.07 -27.94 -18.06
N ARG A 398 11.95 -28.89 -17.13
CA ARG A 398 11.42 -30.24 -17.37
C ARG A 398 10.46 -30.62 -16.25
N GLN A 399 9.58 -31.58 -16.56
CA GLN A 399 8.74 -32.30 -15.63
C GLN A 399 8.96 -33.80 -15.88
N ASN A 400 9.01 -34.60 -14.82
CA ASN A 400 9.17 -36.05 -14.90
C ASN A 400 7.88 -36.73 -15.32
#